data_bd853bf52132c3b55f4d617a63f38d9f
#
_entry.id   bd853bf52132c3b55f4d617a63f38d9f
#
_cell.length_a   1.000
_cell.length_b   1.000
_cell.length_c   1.000
_cell.angle_alpha   90.00
_cell.angle_beta   90.00
_cell.angle_gamma   90.00
#
_symmetry.space_group_name_H-M   'P 1'
#
loop_
_entity.id
_entity.type
_entity.pdbx_description
1 polymer ?
#
loop_
_entity_poly.entity_id
_entity_poly.type
_entity_poly.pdbx_seq_one_letter_code
_entity_poly.pdbx_strand_id
1 'polypeptide(L)'
;MASVLCYADARGIPSHGCNRADTYVNEIAAGLVDACAEPTVERVEGCCALVDGRNGPGAVAAGLAMDTAIRLAGEHGAAVVCVRRSNHFGAAGYWANVALERGMIGMSMTNTSPMAVPTGGKTRAVGTNPLCFFAPADGDDSFQLDMATTVVPIGKVEVMDRIGRVCPPGWGVDRNGNDCSDAREICVSGGLHPLGGGADTAGYKGYGLGVLVEVMCSVLGGSDARDIGPTIRSWSARRDGPLGYAHAFVVIDPGRFAPGFGERLGGYLAGMRDLPGDVRVAGDPEREYERDAAENGILLHGNVARALKGLAARVGVEDLPGALEGLDGLGARSSLYE
;
A
#
# COMPACT_ATOMS: atom_id res chain seq x y z
N MET A 1 7.73 -9.02 -7.43
CA MET A 1 8.05 -7.63 -7.01
C MET A 1 7.97 -6.64 -8.18
N ALA A 2 8.63 -6.87 -9.32
CA ALA A 2 8.59 -5.94 -10.46
C ALA A 2 7.15 -5.57 -10.90
N SER A 3 6.27 -6.55 -11.08
CA SER A 3 4.87 -6.32 -11.45
C SER A 3 4.13 -5.37 -10.50
N VAL A 4 4.40 -5.47 -9.19
CA VAL A 4 3.78 -4.58 -8.17
C VAL A 4 4.29 -3.14 -8.33
N LEU A 5 5.58 -2.96 -8.61
CA LEU A 5 6.18 -1.64 -8.81
C LEU A 5 5.66 -0.98 -10.10
N CYS A 6 5.63 -1.74 -11.20
CA CYS A 6 5.08 -1.26 -12.47
C CYS A 6 3.59 -0.91 -12.37
N TYR A 7 2.80 -1.73 -11.69
CA TYR A 7 1.39 -1.44 -11.41
C TYR A 7 1.22 -0.10 -10.68
N ALA A 8 2.02 0.14 -9.64
CA ALA A 8 1.93 1.37 -8.87
C ALA A 8 2.28 2.61 -9.72
N ASP A 9 3.36 2.54 -10.51
CA ASP A 9 3.76 3.65 -11.39
C ASP A 9 2.71 3.90 -12.48
N ALA A 10 2.18 2.84 -13.12
CA ALA A 10 1.15 2.94 -14.15
C ALA A 10 -0.18 3.54 -13.65
N ARG A 11 -0.42 3.51 -12.35
CA ARG A 11 -1.65 4.03 -11.71
C ARG A 11 -1.46 5.35 -10.96
N GLY A 12 -0.32 6.03 -11.16
CA GLY A 12 -0.05 7.31 -10.52
C GLY A 12 0.24 7.20 -9.01
N ILE A 13 0.79 6.05 -8.56
CA ILE A 13 1.17 5.79 -7.16
C ILE A 13 2.71 5.69 -7.05
N PRO A 14 3.48 6.73 -7.41
CA PRO A 14 4.94 6.64 -7.49
C PRO A 14 5.61 6.39 -6.14
N SER A 15 4.92 6.65 -5.03
CA SER A 15 5.40 6.32 -3.68
C SER A 15 5.64 4.82 -3.46
N HIS A 16 5.01 3.96 -4.24
CA HIS A 16 5.09 2.50 -4.20
C HIS A 16 5.58 1.89 -5.51
N GLY A 17 6.03 2.73 -6.45
CA GLY A 17 6.57 2.35 -7.75
C GLY A 17 8.05 2.02 -7.73
N CYS A 18 8.70 2.14 -8.88
CA CYS A 18 10.10 1.80 -9.11
C CYS A 18 11.10 2.54 -8.21
N ASN A 19 10.70 3.68 -7.63
CA ASN A 19 11.50 4.37 -6.62
C ASN A 19 11.79 3.54 -5.36
N ARG A 20 11.10 2.42 -5.15
CA ARG A 20 11.32 1.49 -4.02
C ARG A 20 12.27 0.34 -4.35
N ALA A 21 12.66 0.18 -5.61
CA ALA A 21 13.50 -0.95 -6.04
C ALA A 21 14.82 -1.03 -5.28
N ASP A 22 15.49 0.11 -5.06
CA ASP A 22 16.73 0.18 -4.32
C ASP A 22 16.59 -0.23 -2.85
N THR A 23 15.47 0.13 -2.22
CA THR A 23 15.17 -0.25 -0.84
C THR A 23 15.08 -1.77 -0.70
N TYR A 24 14.33 -2.44 -1.57
CA TYR A 24 14.19 -3.90 -1.53
C TYR A 24 15.52 -4.62 -1.79
N VAL A 25 16.29 -4.14 -2.77
CA VAL A 25 17.60 -4.73 -3.07
C VAL A 25 18.58 -4.52 -1.90
N ASN A 26 18.58 -3.34 -1.29
CA ASN A 26 19.43 -3.04 -0.14
C ASN A 26 19.07 -3.90 1.08
N GLU A 27 17.78 -4.16 1.32
CA GLU A 27 17.33 -5.01 2.42
C GLU A 27 17.79 -6.47 2.26
N ILE A 28 17.70 -6.98 1.03
CA ILE A 28 18.21 -8.32 0.69
C ILE A 28 19.73 -8.36 0.84
N ALA A 29 20.44 -7.38 0.28
CA ALA A 29 21.91 -7.32 0.38
C ALA A 29 22.41 -7.18 1.83
N ALA A 30 21.63 -6.54 2.70
CA ALA A 30 21.93 -6.42 4.13
C ALA A 30 21.51 -7.65 4.96
N GLY A 31 20.93 -8.68 4.35
CA GLY A 31 20.44 -9.87 5.06
C GLY A 31 19.22 -9.63 5.96
N LEU A 32 18.53 -8.50 5.77
CA LEU A 32 17.31 -8.15 6.52
C LEU A 32 16.08 -8.90 6.00
N VAL A 33 16.10 -9.23 4.71
CA VAL A 33 15.08 -10.03 4.00
C VAL A 33 15.78 -11.23 3.39
N ASP A 34 15.25 -12.41 3.60
CA ASP A 34 15.77 -13.65 3.00
C ASP A 34 15.21 -13.78 1.57
N ALA A 35 16.09 -13.53 0.58
CA ALA A 35 15.73 -13.60 -0.83
C ALA A 35 15.32 -15.01 -1.30
N CYS A 36 15.78 -16.06 -0.60
CA CYS A 36 15.55 -17.46 -0.94
C CYS A 36 14.41 -18.08 -0.12
N ALA A 37 13.78 -17.31 0.78
CA ALA A 37 12.69 -17.82 1.58
C ALA A 37 11.47 -18.16 0.71
N GLU A 38 10.99 -19.37 0.85
CA GLU A 38 9.75 -19.83 0.25
C GLU A 38 8.62 -19.75 1.28
N PRO A 39 7.63 -18.87 1.13
CA PRO A 39 6.50 -18.79 2.05
C PRO A 39 5.69 -20.09 1.99
N THR A 40 5.07 -20.45 3.10
CA THR A 40 4.31 -21.71 3.20
C THR A 40 2.93 -21.46 3.78
N VAL A 41 1.93 -22.20 3.26
CA VAL A 41 0.60 -22.27 3.89
C VAL A 41 0.71 -23.19 5.10
N GLU A 42 0.66 -22.63 6.30
CA GLU A 42 0.80 -23.38 7.55
C GLU A 42 -0.49 -24.08 7.97
N ARG A 43 -1.64 -23.46 7.66
CA ARG A 43 -2.94 -23.95 8.09
C ARG A 43 -4.00 -23.57 7.08
N VAL A 44 -4.93 -24.48 6.81
CA VAL A 44 -6.17 -24.25 6.08
C VAL A 44 -7.31 -24.91 6.85
N GLU A 45 -8.34 -24.13 7.20
CA GLU A 45 -9.56 -24.64 7.82
C GLU A 45 -10.79 -24.01 7.16
N GLY A 46 -11.50 -24.76 6.36
CA GLY A 46 -12.60 -24.27 5.56
C GLY A 46 -12.15 -23.12 4.66
N CYS A 47 -12.75 -21.96 4.83
CA CYS A 47 -12.43 -20.75 4.06
C CYS A 47 -11.31 -19.87 4.67
N CYS A 48 -10.65 -20.34 5.73
CA CYS A 48 -9.59 -19.60 6.43
C CYS A 48 -8.23 -20.24 6.22
N ALA A 49 -7.19 -19.42 6.02
CA ALA A 49 -5.81 -19.91 5.96
C ALA A 49 -4.82 -18.97 6.65
N LEU A 50 -3.70 -19.57 7.08
CA LEU A 50 -2.54 -18.85 7.61
C LEU A 50 -1.31 -19.19 6.78
N VAL A 51 -0.59 -18.15 6.36
CA VAL A 51 0.65 -18.23 5.59
C VAL A 51 1.81 -17.71 6.43
N ASP A 52 2.91 -18.43 6.45
CA ASP A 52 4.17 -17.97 6.97
C ASP A 52 5.03 -17.40 5.84
N GLY A 53 5.35 -16.12 5.91
CA GLY A 53 6.21 -15.43 4.94
C GLY A 53 7.69 -15.72 5.11
N ARG A 54 8.11 -16.36 6.21
CA ARG A 54 9.49 -16.82 6.50
C ARG A 54 10.55 -15.73 6.33
N ASN A 55 10.17 -14.49 6.61
CA ASN A 55 10.99 -13.30 6.38
C ASN A 55 11.43 -13.10 4.90
N GLY A 56 10.72 -13.70 3.96
CA GLY A 56 10.93 -13.50 2.53
C GLY A 56 10.41 -12.16 2.01
N PRO A 57 10.61 -11.86 0.72
CA PRO A 57 10.05 -10.66 0.10
C PRO A 57 8.52 -10.65 0.25
N GLY A 58 7.98 -9.52 0.74
CA GLY A 58 6.55 -9.41 1.04
C GLY A 58 5.63 -9.72 -0.14
N ALA A 59 6.05 -9.36 -1.36
CA ALA A 59 5.29 -9.66 -2.57
C ALA A 59 5.20 -11.17 -2.88
N VAL A 60 6.17 -11.98 -2.46
CA VAL A 60 6.12 -13.44 -2.67
C VAL A 60 5.11 -14.07 -1.71
N ALA A 61 5.15 -13.67 -0.45
CA ALA A 61 4.20 -14.12 0.56
C ALA A 61 2.77 -13.68 0.24
N ALA A 62 2.58 -12.44 -0.20
CA ALA A 62 1.30 -11.89 -0.59
C ALA A 62 0.71 -12.60 -1.83
N GLY A 63 1.55 -12.95 -2.80
CA GLY A 63 1.14 -13.73 -3.99
C GLY A 63 0.57 -15.09 -3.59
N LEU A 64 1.30 -15.86 -2.78
CA LEU A 64 0.83 -17.16 -2.28
C LEU A 64 -0.48 -17.02 -1.48
N ALA A 65 -0.59 -15.98 -0.65
CA ALA A 65 -1.77 -15.75 0.17
C ALA A 65 -2.99 -15.37 -0.67
N MET A 66 -2.83 -14.48 -1.65
CA MET A 66 -3.92 -14.08 -2.55
C MET A 66 -4.38 -15.23 -3.43
N ASP A 67 -3.47 -16.01 -4.02
CA ASP A 67 -3.83 -17.20 -4.79
C ASP A 67 -4.58 -18.23 -3.93
N THR A 68 -4.15 -18.41 -2.66
CA THR A 68 -4.84 -19.26 -1.69
C THR A 68 -6.24 -18.72 -1.38
N ALA A 69 -6.39 -17.41 -1.18
CA ALA A 69 -7.68 -16.77 -0.90
C ALA A 69 -8.65 -16.91 -2.08
N ILE A 70 -8.18 -16.70 -3.30
CA ILE A 70 -8.98 -16.86 -4.52
C ILE A 70 -9.47 -18.30 -4.68
N ARG A 71 -8.58 -19.27 -4.52
CA ARG A 71 -8.95 -20.68 -4.59
C ARG A 71 -10.01 -21.05 -3.55
N LEU A 72 -9.80 -20.67 -2.27
CA LEU A 72 -10.74 -20.97 -1.19
C LEU A 72 -12.08 -20.23 -1.38
N ALA A 73 -12.07 -19.00 -1.89
CA ALA A 73 -13.30 -18.26 -2.21
C ALA A 73 -14.09 -18.94 -3.33
N GLY A 74 -13.42 -19.49 -4.35
CA GLY A 74 -14.07 -20.28 -5.39
C GLY A 74 -14.76 -21.54 -4.84
N GLU A 75 -14.15 -22.20 -3.85
CA GLU A 75 -14.69 -23.40 -3.21
C GLU A 75 -15.83 -23.07 -2.23
N HIS A 76 -15.66 -22.03 -1.39
CA HIS A 76 -16.54 -21.75 -0.24
C HIS A 76 -17.41 -20.49 -0.40
N GLY A 77 -17.20 -19.67 -1.45
CA GLY A 77 -17.89 -18.40 -1.69
C GLY A 77 -17.21 -17.18 -1.08
N ALA A 78 -16.37 -17.37 -0.05
CA ALA A 78 -15.53 -16.33 0.54
C ALA A 78 -14.33 -16.98 1.22
N ALA A 79 -13.25 -16.20 1.38
CA ALA A 79 -12.06 -16.66 2.11
C ALA A 79 -11.40 -15.51 2.87
N VAL A 80 -10.72 -15.87 3.98
CA VAL A 80 -9.85 -14.97 4.76
C VAL A 80 -8.48 -15.65 4.90
N VAL A 81 -7.43 -14.97 4.46
CA VAL A 81 -6.05 -15.47 4.55
C VAL A 81 -5.18 -14.43 5.24
N CYS A 82 -4.53 -14.83 6.33
CA CYS A 82 -3.55 -14.01 7.04
C CYS A 82 -2.13 -14.44 6.70
N VAL A 83 -1.21 -13.48 6.68
CA VAL A 83 0.23 -13.70 6.51
C VAL A 83 0.96 -13.12 7.71
N ARG A 84 1.91 -13.85 8.25
CA ARG A 84 2.81 -13.39 9.31
C ARG A 84 4.27 -13.51 8.90
N ARG A 85 5.17 -12.85 9.63
CA ARG A 85 6.62 -12.88 9.40
C ARG A 85 7.01 -12.50 7.97
N SER A 86 6.39 -11.44 7.46
CA SER A 86 6.59 -10.93 6.10
C SER A 86 7.35 -9.59 6.11
N ASN A 87 7.46 -9.00 4.96
CA ASN A 87 8.08 -7.69 4.73
C ASN A 87 7.15 -6.81 3.87
N HIS A 88 7.60 -5.61 3.51
CA HIS A 88 6.82 -4.71 2.68
C HIS A 88 6.43 -5.38 1.35
N PHE A 89 5.15 -5.28 0.95
CA PHE A 89 4.59 -6.03 -0.19
C PHE A 89 4.23 -5.15 -1.41
N GLY A 90 4.65 -3.86 -1.38
CA GLY A 90 4.34 -2.88 -2.43
C GLY A 90 3.00 -2.20 -2.24
N ALA A 91 2.36 -1.80 -3.34
CA ALA A 91 1.04 -1.17 -3.34
C ALA A 91 -0.03 -2.20 -2.95
N ALA A 92 -0.84 -1.85 -1.96
CA ALA A 92 -1.87 -2.76 -1.45
C ALA A 92 -2.97 -3.03 -2.49
N GLY A 93 -3.33 -2.03 -3.29
CA GLY A 93 -4.31 -2.17 -4.36
C GLY A 93 -3.94 -3.22 -5.41
N TYR A 94 -2.64 -3.45 -5.66
CA TYR A 94 -2.21 -4.52 -6.57
C TYR A 94 -2.81 -5.88 -6.19
N TRP A 95 -2.81 -6.18 -4.91
CA TRP A 95 -3.29 -7.48 -4.42
C TRP A 95 -4.80 -7.61 -4.53
N ALA A 96 -5.56 -6.55 -4.21
CA ALA A 96 -7.01 -6.53 -4.42
C ALA A 96 -7.35 -6.65 -5.92
N ASN A 97 -6.53 -6.07 -6.81
CA ASN A 97 -6.68 -6.17 -8.26
C ASN A 97 -6.53 -7.61 -8.78
N VAL A 98 -5.66 -8.43 -8.18
CA VAL A 98 -5.49 -9.84 -8.56
C VAL A 98 -6.81 -10.63 -8.39
N ALA A 99 -7.60 -10.35 -7.39
CA ALA A 99 -8.93 -10.95 -7.21
C ALA A 99 -9.96 -10.33 -8.17
N LEU A 100 -9.89 -9.01 -8.39
CA LEU A 100 -10.74 -8.28 -9.34
C LEU A 100 -10.64 -8.85 -10.75
N GLU A 101 -9.43 -9.13 -11.24
CA GLU A 101 -9.16 -9.73 -12.55
C GLU A 101 -9.77 -11.13 -12.71
N ARG A 102 -10.16 -11.77 -11.60
CA ARG A 102 -10.86 -13.06 -11.57
C ARG A 102 -12.37 -12.91 -11.36
N GLY A 103 -12.91 -11.69 -11.48
CA GLY A 103 -14.33 -11.39 -11.26
C GLY A 103 -14.76 -11.49 -9.80
N MET A 104 -13.82 -11.47 -8.86
CA MET A 104 -14.08 -11.56 -7.42
C MET A 104 -13.89 -10.21 -6.73
N ILE A 105 -14.58 -10.00 -5.62
CA ILE A 105 -14.29 -8.90 -4.72
C ILE A 105 -12.99 -9.25 -3.97
N GLY A 106 -12.02 -8.33 -4.02
CA GLY A 106 -10.75 -8.46 -3.32
C GLY A 106 -10.55 -7.40 -2.26
N MET A 107 -10.08 -7.80 -1.08
CA MET A 107 -9.58 -6.88 -0.06
C MET A 107 -8.13 -7.24 0.26
N SER A 108 -7.33 -6.23 0.50
CA SER A 108 -5.95 -6.39 0.96
C SER A 108 -5.62 -5.36 2.02
N MET A 109 -4.92 -5.79 3.04
CA MET A 109 -4.52 -4.99 4.19
C MET A 109 -3.11 -5.37 4.62
N THR A 110 -2.39 -4.43 5.19
CA THR A 110 -1.10 -4.68 5.83
C THR A 110 -0.87 -3.71 6.97
N ASN A 111 -0.23 -4.16 8.05
CA ASN A 111 0.33 -3.25 9.00
C ASN A 111 1.63 -2.65 8.47
N THR A 112 2.06 -1.55 9.02
CA THR A 112 3.28 -0.85 8.64
C THR A 112 3.99 -0.27 9.86
N SER A 113 5.18 0.29 9.67
CA SER A 113 5.88 1.07 10.70
C SER A 113 4.97 2.14 11.30
N PRO A 114 5.03 2.37 12.61
CA PRO A 114 4.18 3.36 13.27
C PRO A 114 4.52 4.78 12.79
N MET A 115 3.57 5.39 12.08
CA MET A 115 3.68 6.75 11.55
C MET A 115 2.53 7.65 12.03
N ALA A 116 1.41 7.06 12.44
CA ALA A 116 0.25 7.77 12.94
C ALA A 116 0.25 7.85 14.48
N VAL A 117 -0.20 8.99 14.98
CA VAL A 117 -0.47 9.22 16.39
C VAL A 117 -1.96 8.94 16.63
N PRO A 118 -2.31 8.04 17.56
CA PRO A 118 -3.71 7.80 17.93
C PRO A 118 -4.40 9.10 18.33
N THR A 119 -5.68 9.25 18.02
CA THR A 119 -6.45 10.44 18.40
C THR A 119 -6.37 10.67 19.91
N GLY A 120 -5.93 11.86 20.31
CA GLY A 120 -5.68 12.21 21.71
C GLY A 120 -4.32 11.74 22.26
N GLY A 121 -3.54 11.02 21.47
CA GLY A 121 -2.18 10.58 21.82
C GLY A 121 -1.11 11.61 21.48
N LYS A 122 0.15 11.25 21.82
CA LYS A 122 1.34 12.08 21.56
C LYS A 122 2.45 11.30 20.86
N THR A 123 2.32 9.99 20.79
CA THR A 123 3.36 9.10 20.27
C THR A 123 2.81 8.27 19.12
N ARG A 124 3.62 8.08 18.08
CA ARG A 124 3.30 7.16 16.99
C ARG A 124 3.06 5.77 17.53
N ALA A 125 1.95 5.16 17.19
CA ALA A 125 1.58 3.84 17.67
C ALA A 125 0.88 2.96 16.63
N VAL A 126 0.46 3.53 15.50
CA VAL A 126 -0.22 2.82 14.42
C VAL A 126 0.48 3.16 13.11
N GLY A 127 0.60 2.20 12.23
CA GLY A 127 1.11 2.44 10.87
C GLY A 127 0.13 3.23 10.01
N THR A 128 0.51 3.50 8.78
CA THR A 128 -0.42 4.03 7.76
C THR A 128 -1.46 2.99 7.36
N ASN A 129 -1.22 1.74 7.69
CA ASN A 129 -2.10 0.58 7.68
C ASN A 129 -3.15 0.64 6.55
N PRO A 130 -2.75 0.47 5.28
CA PRO A 130 -3.65 0.61 4.15
C PRO A 130 -4.76 -0.44 4.18
N LEU A 131 -5.91 -0.01 3.68
CA LEU A 131 -7.10 -0.83 3.47
C LEU A 131 -7.55 -0.67 2.02
N CYS A 132 -7.62 -1.78 1.29
CA CYS A 132 -8.08 -1.82 -0.09
C CYS A 132 -9.31 -2.70 -0.21
N PHE A 133 -10.25 -2.27 -1.04
CA PHE A 133 -11.46 -3.01 -1.39
C PHE A 133 -11.78 -2.77 -2.86
N PHE A 134 -11.66 -3.81 -3.69
CA PHE A 134 -11.95 -3.77 -5.11
C PHE A 134 -13.13 -4.69 -5.43
N ALA A 135 -14.07 -4.21 -6.23
CA ALA A 135 -15.26 -4.97 -6.62
C ALA A 135 -15.55 -4.80 -8.11
N PRO A 136 -15.79 -5.92 -8.85
CA PRO A 136 -16.07 -5.90 -10.29
C PRO A 136 -17.48 -5.36 -10.57
N ALA A 137 -17.58 -4.45 -11.55
CA ALA A 137 -18.84 -4.07 -12.16
C ALA A 137 -18.96 -4.68 -13.57
N ASP A 138 -20.05 -4.43 -14.28
CA ASP A 138 -20.23 -4.89 -15.64
C ASP A 138 -19.28 -4.15 -16.61
N GLY A 139 -18.84 -4.85 -17.66
CA GLY A 139 -17.85 -4.34 -18.60
C GLY A 139 -16.46 -4.18 -17.94
N ASP A 140 -15.77 -3.11 -18.28
CA ASP A 140 -14.44 -2.80 -17.75
C ASP A 140 -14.49 -1.87 -16.51
N ASP A 141 -15.68 -1.68 -15.91
CA ASP A 141 -15.86 -0.83 -14.73
C ASP A 141 -15.67 -1.59 -13.41
N SER A 142 -15.36 -0.87 -12.36
CA SER A 142 -15.11 -1.44 -11.02
C SER A 142 -15.07 -0.34 -9.96
N PHE A 143 -15.36 -0.71 -8.72
CA PHE A 143 -15.08 0.11 -7.56
C PHE A 143 -13.72 -0.28 -6.99
N GLN A 144 -12.78 0.67 -6.85
CA GLN A 144 -11.41 0.39 -6.44
C GLN A 144 -10.96 1.35 -5.33
N LEU A 145 -11.33 1.05 -4.09
CA LEU A 145 -10.86 1.79 -2.93
C LEU A 145 -9.47 1.30 -2.53
N ASP A 146 -8.47 2.17 -2.63
CA ASP A 146 -7.11 1.96 -2.12
C ASP A 146 -6.70 3.18 -1.29
N MET A 147 -6.61 3.01 0.02
CA MET A 147 -6.38 4.14 0.91
C MET A 147 -5.53 3.77 2.13
N ALA A 148 -4.66 4.69 2.55
CA ALA A 148 -4.12 4.68 3.90
C ALA A 148 -5.20 5.01 4.93
N THR A 149 -5.05 4.55 6.16
CA THR A 149 -5.91 4.92 7.30
C THR A 149 -5.44 6.19 8.02
N THR A 150 -4.47 6.90 7.43
CA THR A 150 -4.01 8.25 7.80
C THR A 150 -4.54 9.29 6.82
N VAL A 151 -4.57 10.57 7.22
CA VAL A 151 -5.04 11.67 6.35
C VAL A 151 -4.26 11.72 5.04
N VAL A 152 -2.95 11.53 5.12
CA VAL A 152 -2.04 11.45 3.97
C VAL A 152 -0.98 10.39 4.21
N PRO A 153 -0.37 9.82 3.14
CA PRO A 153 0.85 9.02 3.30
C PRO A 153 2.02 9.90 3.73
N ILE A 154 2.96 9.34 4.50
CA ILE A 154 4.14 10.08 5.01
C ILE A 154 4.95 10.72 3.87
N GLY A 155 5.01 10.09 2.71
CA GLY A 155 5.72 10.62 1.54
C GLY A 155 5.25 12.01 1.10
N LYS A 156 3.97 12.36 1.27
CA LYS A 156 3.50 13.73 0.99
C LYS A 156 4.09 14.75 1.97
N VAL A 157 4.25 14.39 3.24
CA VAL A 157 4.88 15.26 4.24
C VAL A 157 6.37 15.41 3.97
N GLU A 158 7.06 14.33 3.61
CA GLU A 158 8.48 14.36 3.22
C GLU A 158 8.74 15.28 2.02
N VAL A 159 7.81 15.33 1.07
CA VAL A 159 7.89 16.27 -0.06
C VAL A 159 7.77 17.70 0.42
N MET A 160 6.80 18.01 1.29
CA MET A 160 6.65 19.36 1.84
C MET A 160 7.92 19.80 2.57
N ASP A 161 8.56 18.92 3.36
CA ASP A 161 9.84 19.21 4.02
C ASP A 161 10.95 19.54 2.99
N ARG A 162 11.07 18.71 1.93
CA ARG A 162 12.10 18.90 0.89
C ARG A 162 11.97 20.21 0.10
N ILE A 163 10.73 20.64 -0.16
CA ILE A 163 10.47 21.89 -0.90
C ILE A 163 10.31 23.09 0.02
N GLY A 164 10.51 22.93 1.33
CA GLY A 164 10.43 24.01 2.31
C GLY A 164 9.05 24.62 2.48
N ARG A 165 7.98 23.82 2.26
CA ARG A 165 6.59 24.25 2.43
C ARG A 165 5.99 23.68 3.71
N VAL A 166 5.08 24.42 4.29
CA VAL A 166 4.25 23.94 5.42
C VAL A 166 3.18 22.98 4.90
N CYS A 167 2.86 21.97 5.72
CA CYS A 167 1.75 21.08 5.45
C CYS A 167 0.40 21.79 5.64
N PRO A 168 -0.64 21.41 4.90
CA PRO A 168 -2.00 21.79 5.23
C PRO A 168 -2.35 21.42 6.67
N PRO A 169 -3.20 22.21 7.37
CA PRO A 169 -3.71 21.87 8.68
C PRO A 169 -4.37 20.47 8.71
N GLY A 170 -4.22 19.76 9.83
CA GLY A 170 -4.83 18.45 10.01
C GLY A 170 -4.06 17.28 9.38
N TRP A 171 -2.85 17.49 8.84
CA TRP A 171 -2.03 16.39 8.33
C TRP A 171 -1.27 15.63 9.42
N GLY A 172 -0.88 16.34 10.47
CA GLY A 172 -0.10 15.72 11.52
C GLY A 172 -0.03 16.52 12.81
N VAL A 173 0.71 15.98 13.75
CA VAL A 173 0.93 16.54 15.09
C VAL A 173 2.42 16.73 15.37
N ASP A 174 2.72 17.64 16.29
CA ASP A 174 4.04 17.82 16.91
C ASP A 174 4.34 16.69 17.93
N ARG A 175 5.52 16.75 18.55
CA ARG A 175 5.94 15.82 19.63
C ARG A 175 5.05 15.85 20.86
N ASN A 176 4.24 16.89 21.03
CA ASN A 176 3.34 17.06 22.19
C ASN A 176 1.91 16.60 21.85
N GLY A 177 1.64 16.22 20.60
CA GLY A 177 0.33 15.79 20.11
C GLY A 177 -0.58 16.94 19.70
N ASN A 178 -0.06 18.17 19.57
CA ASN A 178 -0.81 19.30 19.06
C ASN A 178 -0.80 19.31 17.52
N ASP A 179 -1.84 19.82 16.90
CA ASP A 179 -1.90 19.99 15.45
C ASP A 179 -0.68 20.77 14.94
N CYS A 180 -0.05 20.30 13.89
CA CYS A 180 1.22 20.81 13.39
C CYS A 180 1.22 20.87 11.86
N SER A 181 1.70 22.01 11.32
CA SER A 181 1.93 22.20 9.90
C SER A 181 3.42 22.20 9.51
N ASP A 182 4.32 22.07 10.47
CA ASP A 182 5.75 21.93 10.19
C ASP A 182 6.05 20.51 9.71
N ALA A 183 6.38 20.39 8.42
CA ALA A 183 6.61 19.08 7.78
C ALA A 183 7.77 18.32 8.44
N ARG A 184 8.85 19.04 8.82
CA ARG A 184 10.01 18.43 9.47
C ARG A 184 9.68 17.92 10.86
N GLU A 185 8.93 18.70 11.64
CA GLU A 185 8.48 18.27 12.99
C GLU A 185 7.59 17.03 12.89
N ILE A 186 6.62 17.02 11.96
CA ILE A 186 5.76 15.85 11.71
C ILE A 186 6.59 14.62 11.35
N CYS A 187 7.59 14.76 10.45
CA CYS A 187 8.42 13.63 10.00
C CYS A 187 9.36 13.10 11.08
N VAL A 188 9.94 13.97 11.92
CA VAL A 188 11.05 13.60 12.81
C VAL A 188 10.58 13.22 14.20
N SER A 189 9.73 14.04 14.81
CA SER A 189 9.37 13.93 16.22
C SER A 189 7.88 13.85 16.51
N GLY A 190 7.05 14.35 15.60
CA GLY A 190 5.60 14.21 15.62
C GLY A 190 5.11 12.97 14.90
N GLY A 191 3.97 13.05 14.25
CA GLY A 191 3.42 11.97 13.44
C GLY A 191 2.20 12.40 12.63
N LEU A 192 1.67 11.49 11.83
CA LEU A 192 0.50 11.72 11.01
C LEU A 192 -0.78 11.69 11.85
N HIS A 193 -1.75 12.51 11.46
CA HIS A 193 -3.13 12.30 11.91
C HIS A 193 -3.74 11.06 11.26
N PRO A 194 -4.59 10.32 11.98
CA PRO A 194 -5.48 9.35 11.38
C PRO A 194 -6.45 10.01 10.38
N LEU A 195 -7.02 9.26 9.46
CA LEU A 195 -8.05 9.73 8.55
C LEU A 195 -9.19 10.40 9.33
N GLY A 196 -9.57 11.60 8.91
CA GLY A 196 -10.49 12.47 9.64
C GLY A 196 -9.79 13.53 10.48
N GLY A 197 -8.46 13.47 10.66
CA GLY A 197 -7.68 14.51 11.33
C GLY A 197 -7.67 14.41 12.85
N GLY A 198 -7.86 15.55 13.55
CA GLY A 198 -7.92 15.62 15.00
C GLY A 198 -9.21 15.06 15.60
N ALA A 199 -9.36 15.19 16.91
CA ALA A 199 -10.54 14.73 17.63
C ALA A 199 -11.82 15.45 17.18
N ASP A 200 -11.72 16.76 16.95
CA ASP A 200 -12.86 17.61 16.56
C ASP A 200 -13.36 17.31 15.15
N THR A 201 -12.53 16.74 14.29
CA THR A 201 -12.86 16.33 12.92
C THR A 201 -13.06 14.82 12.76
N ALA A 202 -13.25 14.12 13.88
CA ALA A 202 -13.52 12.69 13.97
C ALA A 202 -12.37 11.76 13.54
N GLY A 203 -11.11 12.15 13.77
CA GLY A 203 -9.93 11.33 13.52
C GLY A 203 -9.92 9.95 14.21
N TYR A 204 -10.71 9.80 15.29
CA TYR A 204 -10.92 8.52 15.96
C TYR A 204 -11.48 7.43 15.01
N LYS A 205 -12.18 7.82 13.91
CA LYS A 205 -12.67 6.87 12.90
C LYS A 205 -11.52 6.28 12.11
N GLY A 206 -10.58 7.12 11.62
CA GLY A 206 -9.38 6.66 10.94
C GLY A 206 -8.45 5.88 11.87
N TYR A 207 -8.32 6.31 13.12
CA TYR A 207 -7.61 5.53 14.15
C TYR A 207 -8.23 4.14 14.32
N GLY A 208 -9.56 4.06 14.44
CA GLY A 208 -10.29 2.78 14.50
C GLY A 208 -10.05 1.89 13.29
N LEU A 209 -10.03 2.46 12.05
CA LEU A 209 -9.71 1.73 10.84
C LEU A 209 -8.25 1.22 10.85
N GLY A 210 -7.29 2.03 11.30
CA GLY A 210 -5.89 1.61 11.43
C GLY A 210 -5.72 0.45 12.42
N VAL A 211 -6.45 0.47 13.54
CA VAL A 211 -6.48 -0.62 14.52
C VAL A 211 -7.18 -1.86 13.96
N LEU A 212 -8.27 -1.70 13.18
CA LEU A 212 -8.92 -2.81 12.46
C LEU A 212 -7.91 -3.55 11.58
N VAL A 213 -7.11 -2.83 10.80
CA VAL A 213 -6.06 -3.44 9.97
C VAL A 213 -5.04 -4.18 10.83
N GLU A 214 -4.61 -3.59 11.97
CA GLU A 214 -3.70 -4.26 12.90
C GLU A 214 -4.29 -5.57 13.44
N VAL A 215 -5.58 -5.56 13.82
CA VAL A 215 -6.29 -6.75 14.28
C VAL A 215 -6.36 -7.83 13.20
N MET A 216 -6.74 -7.45 11.98
CA MET A 216 -6.89 -8.40 10.87
C MET A 216 -5.56 -8.98 10.41
N CYS A 217 -4.49 -8.19 10.41
CA CYS A 217 -3.19 -8.64 9.94
C CYS A 217 -2.40 -9.33 11.07
N SER A 218 -2.07 -8.59 12.10
CA SER A 218 -1.08 -9.01 13.10
C SER A 218 -1.69 -9.86 14.21
N VAL A 219 -2.81 -9.40 14.79
CA VAL A 219 -3.41 -10.11 15.93
C VAL A 219 -4.02 -11.42 15.47
N LEU A 220 -4.83 -11.42 14.42
CA LEU A 220 -5.44 -12.62 13.84
C LEU A 220 -4.39 -13.55 13.22
N GLY A 221 -3.35 -13.00 12.58
CA GLY A 221 -2.23 -13.74 11.99
C GLY A 221 -1.25 -14.32 13.00
N GLY A 222 -1.36 -13.97 14.28
CA GLY A 222 -0.49 -14.50 15.34
C GLY A 222 0.93 -13.96 15.27
N SER A 223 1.10 -12.68 14.96
CA SER A 223 2.40 -12.00 15.02
C SER A 223 2.93 -11.92 16.45
N ASP A 224 4.25 -11.92 16.60
CA ASP A 224 4.88 -11.63 17.90
C ASP A 224 4.49 -10.24 18.42
N ALA A 225 4.40 -10.06 19.73
CA ALA A 225 4.02 -8.79 20.34
C ALA A 225 4.91 -7.61 19.92
N ARG A 226 6.18 -7.86 19.57
CA ARG A 226 7.13 -6.85 19.06
C ARG A 226 6.85 -6.41 17.61
N ASP A 227 6.01 -7.13 16.90
CA ASP A 227 5.64 -6.89 15.49
C ASP A 227 4.20 -6.36 15.39
N ILE A 228 3.66 -5.78 16.47
CA ILE A 228 2.31 -5.23 16.57
C ILE A 228 2.35 -3.78 17.06
N GLY A 229 1.68 -2.88 16.33
CA GLY A 229 1.47 -1.49 16.73
C GLY A 229 2.76 -0.72 17.03
N PRO A 230 2.91 -0.11 18.22
CA PRO A 230 4.01 0.81 18.50
C PRO A 230 5.38 0.13 18.59
N THR A 231 5.43 -1.18 18.66
CA THR A 231 6.67 -1.97 18.79
C THR A 231 7.24 -2.41 17.45
N ILE A 232 6.51 -2.21 16.35
CA ILE A 232 6.98 -2.51 14.99
C ILE A 232 8.22 -1.66 14.67
N ARG A 233 9.23 -2.29 14.10
CA ARG A 233 10.43 -1.60 13.63
C ARG A 233 10.14 -0.67 12.47
N SER A 234 10.84 0.47 12.43
CA SER A 234 10.72 1.41 11.32
C SER A 234 11.36 0.84 10.05
N TRP A 235 10.63 0.88 8.94
CA TRP A 235 11.15 0.46 7.64
C TRP A 235 12.25 1.39 7.11
N SER A 236 12.12 2.68 7.35
CA SER A 236 13.07 3.70 6.87
C SER A 236 14.28 3.91 7.77
N ALA A 237 14.24 3.46 9.02
CA ALA A 237 15.35 3.58 9.96
C ALA A 237 16.30 2.37 9.85
N ARG A 238 17.57 2.58 10.27
CA ARG A 238 18.51 1.47 10.42
C ARG A 238 17.93 0.43 11.38
N ARG A 239 17.89 -0.82 10.97
CA ARG A 239 17.35 -1.94 11.73
C ARG A 239 18.34 -3.09 11.84
N ASP A 240 18.20 -3.85 12.89
CA ASP A 240 19.05 -4.97 13.27
C ASP A 240 18.36 -6.33 13.11
N GLY A 241 17.26 -6.38 12.33
CA GLY A 241 16.55 -7.62 12.07
C GLY A 241 15.28 -7.43 11.23
N PRO A 242 14.49 -8.52 11.08
CA PRO A 242 13.26 -8.54 10.28
C PRO A 242 12.24 -7.50 10.72
N LEU A 243 11.39 -7.06 9.79
CA LEU A 243 10.25 -6.17 10.10
C LEU A 243 9.12 -6.92 10.79
N GLY A 244 8.86 -8.16 10.38
CA GLY A 244 7.76 -8.95 10.89
C GLY A 244 6.37 -8.44 10.45
N TYR A 245 6.27 -7.75 9.31
CA TYR A 245 4.97 -7.27 8.82
C TYR A 245 4.02 -8.43 8.58
N ALA A 246 2.74 -8.12 8.78
CA ALA A 246 1.63 -9.03 8.60
C ALA A 246 0.64 -8.48 7.57
N HIS A 247 -0.02 -9.36 6.84
CA HIS A 247 -0.99 -9.00 5.82
C HIS A 247 -2.27 -9.77 6.03
N ALA A 248 -3.38 -9.23 5.54
CA ALA A 248 -4.65 -9.94 5.49
C ALA A 248 -5.31 -9.73 4.12
N PHE A 249 -5.87 -10.82 3.61
CA PHE A 249 -6.57 -10.85 2.33
C PHE A 249 -7.97 -11.44 2.56
N VAL A 250 -8.97 -10.78 1.99
CA VAL A 250 -10.34 -11.29 1.95
C VAL A 250 -10.77 -11.32 0.49
N VAL A 251 -11.27 -12.46 0.05
CA VAL A 251 -11.81 -12.63 -1.30
C VAL A 251 -13.24 -13.14 -1.19
N ILE A 252 -14.14 -12.56 -1.98
CA ILE A 252 -15.56 -12.94 -2.00
C ILE A 252 -15.96 -13.19 -3.46
N ASP A 253 -16.56 -14.34 -3.73
CA ASP A 253 -17.20 -14.63 -5.00
C ASP A 253 -18.62 -14.04 -5.01
N PRO A 254 -18.86 -12.92 -5.71
CA PRO A 254 -20.19 -12.29 -5.74
C PRO A 254 -21.25 -13.17 -6.37
N GLY A 255 -20.86 -14.13 -7.22
CA GLY A 255 -21.77 -15.09 -7.84
C GLY A 255 -22.45 -16.06 -6.86
N ARG A 256 -21.93 -16.16 -5.64
CA ARG A 256 -22.52 -16.96 -4.55
C ARG A 256 -23.65 -16.23 -3.81
N PHE A 257 -23.93 -14.98 -4.17
CA PHE A 257 -24.98 -14.14 -3.58
C PHE A 257 -26.09 -13.86 -4.60
N ALA A 258 -26.73 -12.69 -4.53
CA ALA A 258 -27.80 -12.33 -5.46
C ALA A 258 -27.27 -12.15 -6.91
N PRO A 259 -27.93 -12.73 -7.91
CA PRO A 259 -27.57 -12.55 -9.32
C PRO A 259 -27.52 -11.07 -9.73
N GLY A 260 -26.72 -10.74 -10.77
CA GLY A 260 -26.62 -9.37 -11.32
C GLY A 260 -25.83 -8.40 -10.45
N PHE A 261 -24.82 -8.88 -9.70
CA PHE A 261 -23.97 -8.03 -8.86
C PHE A 261 -23.27 -6.94 -9.69
N GLY A 262 -22.62 -7.30 -10.81
CA GLY A 262 -21.89 -6.37 -11.66
C GLY A 262 -22.80 -5.29 -12.25
N GLU A 263 -23.99 -5.66 -12.75
CA GLU A 263 -24.99 -4.74 -13.28
C GLU A 263 -25.44 -3.71 -12.21
N ARG A 264 -25.75 -4.18 -11.01
CA ARG A 264 -26.16 -3.29 -9.92
C ARG A 264 -25.03 -2.35 -9.49
N LEU A 265 -23.81 -2.87 -9.39
CA LEU A 265 -22.66 -2.02 -9.04
C LEU A 265 -22.39 -1.00 -10.14
N GLY A 266 -22.35 -1.41 -11.42
CA GLY A 266 -22.15 -0.51 -12.55
C GLY A 266 -23.22 0.60 -12.61
N GLY A 267 -24.48 0.25 -12.45
CA GLY A 267 -25.59 1.23 -12.37
C GLY A 267 -25.43 2.21 -11.20
N TYR A 268 -24.99 1.72 -10.03
CA TYR A 268 -24.73 2.59 -8.88
C TYR A 268 -23.55 3.56 -9.14
N LEU A 269 -22.42 3.06 -9.68
CA LEU A 269 -21.25 3.89 -9.98
C LEU A 269 -21.55 4.94 -11.05
N ALA A 270 -22.30 4.57 -12.09
CA ALA A 270 -22.76 5.50 -13.13
C ALA A 270 -23.65 6.59 -12.51
N GLY A 271 -24.64 6.22 -11.69
CA GLY A 271 -25.50 7.17 -11.01
C GLY A 271 -24.75 8.14 -10.09
N MET A 272 -23.66 7.71 -9.47
CA MET A 272 -22.80 8.60 -8.68
C MET A 272 -22.06 9.60 -9.55
N ARG A 273 -21.52 9.17 -10.71
CA ARG A 273 -20.81 10.06 -11.65
C ARG A 273 -21.75 11.06 -12.34
N ASP A 274 -23.05 10.73 -12.48
CA ASP A 274 -24.07 11.60 -13.07
C ASP A 274 -24.55 12.70 -12.12
N LEU A 275 -24.15 12.70 -10.85
CA LEU A 275 -24.50 13.75 -9.90
C LEU A 275 -23.89 15.09 -10.32
N PRO A 276 -24.57 16.24 -10.02
CA PRO A 276 -24.03 17.56 -10.32
C PRO A 276 -22.64 17.80 -9.70
N GLY A 277 -21.70 18.27 -10.51
CA GLY A 277 -20.31 18.52 -10.13
C GLY A 277 -19.34 17.57 -10.81
N ASP A 278 -18.07 17.53 -10.36
CA ASP A 278 -17.04 16.59 -10.82
C ASP A 278 -16.96 15.41 -9.83
N VAL A 279 -18.01 14.60 -9.80
CA VAL A 279 -18.06 13.45 -8.89
C VAL A 279 -17.29 12.28 -9.50
N ARG A 280 -16.29 11.81 -8.78
CA ARG A 280 -15.48 10.65 -9.13
C ARG A 280 -15.73 9.54 -8.11
N VAL A 281 -15.74 8.30 -8.58
CA VAL A 281 -15.75 7.13 -7.69
C VAL A 281 -14.34 6.59 -7.50
N ALA A 282 -14.14 5.85 -6.43
CA ALA A 282 -12.84 5.25 -6.14
C ALA A 282 -12.38 4.35 -7.29
N GLY A 283 -11.18 4.60 -7.79
CA GLY A 283 -10.57 3.96 -8.95
C GLY A 283 -10.61 4.78 -10.25
N ASP A 284 -11.46 5.82 -10.36
CA ASP A 284 -11.52 6.66 -11.57
C ASP A 284 -10.19 7.36 -11.88
N PRO A 285 -9.53 8.03 -10.90
CA PRO A 285 -8.24 8.65 -11.14
C PRO A 285 -7.16 7.65 -11.56
N GLU A 286 -7.11 6.51 -10.91
CA GLU A 286 -6.12 5.48 -11.18
C GLU A 286 -6.30 4.87 -12.58
N ARG A 287 -7.53 4.64 -13.02
CA ARG A 287 -7.83 4.17 -14.38
C ARG A 287 -7.50 5.23 -15.45
N GLU A 288 -7.63 6.51 -15.12
CA GLU A 288 -7.21 7.59 -16.00
C GLU A 288 -5.69 7.57 -16.22
N TYR A 289 -4.92 7.47 -15.14
CA TYR A 289 -3.47 7.30 -15.20
C TYR A 289 -3.06 6.04 -15.97
N GLU A 290 -3.75 4.93 -15.76
CA GLU A 290 -3.45 3.65 -16.41
C GLU A 290 -3.67 3.73 -17.92
N ARG A 291 -4.72 4.42 -18.40
CA ARG A 291 -4.94 4.68 -19.83
C ARG A 291 -3.85 5.57 -20.41
N ASP A 292 -3.51 6.66 -19.71
CA ASP A 292 -2.42 7.56 -20.13
C ASP A 292 -1.08 6.82 -20.19
N ALA A 293 -0.77 6.01 -19.18
CA ALA A 293 0.43 5.19 -19.16
C ALA A 293 0.49 4.15 -20.28
N ALA A 294 -0.65 3.57 -20.68
CA ALA A 294 -0.72 2.65 -21.80
C ALA A 294 -0.49 3.33 -23.16
N GLU A 295 -0.94 4.57 -23.32
CA GLU A 295 -0.80 5.33 -24.56
C GLU A 295 0.56 6.04 -24.67
N ASN A 296 1.04 6.65 -23.60
CA ASN A 296 2.17 7.58 -23.58
C ASN A 296 3.41 7.02 -22.84
N GLY A 297 3.27 5.86 -22.18
CA GLY A 297 4.30 5.30 -21.32
C GLY A 297 4.27 5.88 -19.90
N ILE A 298 5.00 5.24 -19.00
CA ILE A 298 5.09 5.68 -17.60
C ILE A 298 6.15 6.78 -17.49
N LEU A 299 5.75 7.98 -17.07
CA LEU A 299 6.69 9.08 -16.84
C LEU A 299 7.41 8.91 -15.50
N LEU A 300 8.68 8.51 -15.55
CA LEU A 300 9.53 8.43 -14.37
C LEU A 300 10.27 9.76 -14.12
N HIS A 301 10.29 10.19 -12.85
CA HIS A 301 11.14 11.33 -12.46
C HIS A 301 12.63 11.02 -12.71
N GLY A 302 13.41 11.98 -13.23
CA GLY A 302 14.82 11.76 -13.57
C GLY A 302 15.69 11.23 -12.43
N ASN A 303 15.39 11.56 -11.17
CA ASN A 303 16.09 11.00 -10.01
C ASN A 303 15.80 9.51 -9.83
N VAL A 304 14.57 9.06 -10.09
CA VAL A 304 14.19 7.64 -10.02
C VAL A 304 14.90 6.86 -11.11
N ALA A 305 14.91 7.37 -12.33
CA ALA A 305 15.62 6.76 -13.45
C ALA A 305 17.13 6.66 -13.20
N ARG A 306 17.76 7.71 -12.64
CA ARG A 306 19.18 7.66 -12.22
C ARG A 306 19.43 6.63 -11.11
N ALA A 307 18.54 6.55 -10.12
CA ALA A 307 18.64 5.56 -9.06
C ALA A 307 18.55 4.12 -9.60
N LEU A 308 17.64 3.87 -10.55
CA LEU A 308 17.52 2.56 -11.22
C LEU A 308 18.77 2.22 -12.04
N LYS A 309 19.34 3.19 -12.78
CA LYS A 309 20.62 3.01 -13.48
C LYS A 309 21.76 2.63 -12.53
N GLY A 310 21.89 3.36 -11.42
CA GLY A 310 22.89 3.06 -10.39
C GLY A 310 22.67 1.70 -9.73
N LEU A 311 21.41 1.32 -9.52
CA LEU A 311 21.05 0.00 -8.99
C LEU A 311 21.44 -1.11 -9.96
N ALA A 312 21.09 -0.98 -11.24
CA ALA A 312 21.41 -1.94 -12.28
C ALA A 312 22.93 -2.20 -12.38
N ALA A 313 23.73 -1.13 -12.43
CA ALA A 313 25.18 -1.23 -12.44
C ALA A 313 25.74 -1.97 -11.20
N ARG A 314 25.16 -1.72 -10.03
CA ARG A 314 25.55 -2.33 -8.75
C ARG A 314 25.24 -3.83 -8.68
N VAL A 315 24.15 -4.28 -9.34
CA VAL A 315 23.74 -5.69 -9.36
C VAL A 315 24.13 -6.43 -10.65
N GLY A 316 24.89 -5.79 -11.54
CA GLY A 316 25.45 -6.41 -12.74
C GLY A 316 24.44 -6.59 -13.88
N VAL A 317 23.43 -5.73 -13.97
CA VAL A 317 22.49 -5.68 -15.11
C VAL A 317 23.03 -4.68 -16.14
N GLU A 318 23.46 -5.18 -17.29
CA GLU A 318 24.11 -4.38 -18.35
C GLU A 318 23.12 -3.82 -19.38
N ASP A 319 22.08 -4.59 -19.72
CA ASP A 319 21.07 -4.19 -20.70
C ASP A 319 19.91 -3.44 -20.03
N LEU A 320 19.99 -2.11 -20.02
CA LEU A 320 18.88 -1.26 -19.64
C LEU A 320 18.10 -0.83 -20.90
N PRO A 321 16.75 -0.73 -20.80
CA PRO A 321 15.96 -0.19 -21.91
C PRO A 321 16.48 1.18 -22.34
N GLY A 322 16.54 1.45 -23.66
CA GLY A 322 17.02 2.73 -24.21
C GLY A 322 16.30 3.98 -23.70
N ALA A 323 15.06 3.81 -23.16
CA ALA A 323 14.34 4.88 -22.46
C ALA A 323 15.07 5.43 -21.21
N LEU A 324 16.05 4.69 -20.67
CA LEU A 324 16.91 5.13 -19.58
C LEU A 324 18.27 5.67 -20.07
N GLU A 325 18.49 5.71 -21.37
CA GLU A 325 19.67 6.34 -21.98
C GLU A 325 19.48 7.88 -22.06
N GLY A 326 20.59 8.62 -22.01
CA GLY A 326 20.54 10.09 -22.17
C GLY A 326 20.12 10.90 -20.94
N LEU A 327 19.91 10.27 -19.77
CA LEU A 327 19.50 10.95 -18.55
C LEU A 327 20.61 11.77 -17.88
N ASP A 328 21.84 11.66 -18.35
CA ASP A 328 23.02 12.29 -17.74
C ASP A 328 23.03 13.84 -17.93
N GLY A 329 22.15 14.37 -18.82
CA GLY A 329 21.99 15.82 -19.10
C GLY A 329 20.77 16.48 -18.45
N LEU A 330 19.89 15.74 -17.80
CA LEU A 330 18.71 16.32 -17.14
C LEU A 330 19.12 16.86 -15.78
N GLY A 331 19.20 18.19 -15.67
CA GLY A 331 19.40 18.89 -14.40
C GLY A 331 18.42 18.41 -13.32
N ALA A 332 18.86 18.43 -12.08
CA ALA A 332 18.01 18.13 -10.94
C ALA A 332 16.80 19.08 -10.91
N ARG A 333 15.67 18.66 -11.43
CA ARG A 333 14.40 19.34 -11.19
C ARG A 333 13.87 18.93 -9.82
N SER A 334 13.33 19.90 -9.13
CA SER A 334 13.21 19.92 -7.68
C SER A 334 12.00 19.21 -7.09
N SER A 335 11.07 18.63 -7.84
CA SER A 335 9.95 17.90 -7.23
C SER A 335 9.47 16.71 -8.04
N LEU A 336 9.10 15.65 -7.31
CA LEU A 336 8.42 14.45 -7.80
C LEU A 336 6.91 14.70 -8.04
N TYR A 337 6.42 15.93 -7.82
CA TYR A 337 4.99 16.25 -7.74
C TYR A 337 4.63 17.63 -8.32
N GLU A 338 5.47 18.18 -9.21
CA GLU A 338 5.10 19.31 -10.07
C GLU A 338 4.41 18.85 -11.33
#